data_c4ff45e582cbe4e3285deca8b3460ffb
#
_entry.id   c4ff45e582cbe4e3285deca8b3460ffb
#
_cell.length_a   1.000
_cell.length_b   1.000
_cell.length_c   1.000
_cell.angle_alpha   90.00
_cell.angle_beta   90.00
_cell.angle_gamma   90.00
#
_symmetry.space_group_name_H-M   'P 1'
#
loop_
_entity.id
_entity.type
_entity.pdbx_description
1 polymer ?
#
loop_
_entity_poly.entity_id
_entity_poly.type
_entity_poly.pdbx_seq_one_letter_code
_entity_poly.pdbx_strand_id
1 'polypeptide(L)'
;MKTRTDHLFLETADVLEHNILDYWLTLRDPRGGFFGEVLSSGEILRDATRGVILNARIIWAFSAAYQVLPKQEYLEAAVKTGEWFLSHFCDGENGGVYWSVTAAGERLDDKKQLYAQGFAIYGLSELYKVTGDPKVLAAAATLFRVVEDRFADPVHGGYIEALARDFSPLEDMSLSAHDINADKTMNSHLHIMEAYANLYRVWPDPSLKAALVRLLDLTCTRIMGSDGHLQLYFRKDWSVLPGAVSYGHDIETSWLLLECALATQDIDVVTRVRPFAKRMGAAGNEGLLPDGSMRYEKLVDGSFDDSRQWWVQAETVVGNLWLWKYHSDDAAVDRALACWSFIRDRLVDRAGGDWYWAILPDGTPDLSQPKAGFWKCPYHNARMCLEILKLFD
;
A
#
# COMPACT_ATOMS: atom_id res chain seq x y z
N MET A 1 24.17 -2.05 -19.20
CA MET A 1 22.80 -1.90 -18.63
C MET A 1 22.20 -3.27 -18.31
N LYS A 2 22.07 -4.18 -19.28
CA LYS A 2 21.48 -5.52 -19.09
C LYS A 2 22.05 -6.30 -17.88
N THR A 3 23.35 -6.32 -17.69
CA THR A 3 24.00 -7.03 -16.56
C THR A 3 23.69 -6.44 -15.17
N ARG A 4 23.43 -5.12 -15.05
CA ARG A 4 23.14 -4.47 -13.75
C ARG A 4 21.71 -4.73 -13.31
N THR A 5 20.77 -4.72 -14.24
CA THR A 5 19.35 -5.04 -13.99
C THR A 5 19.14 -6.54 -13.79
N ASP A 6 19.97 -7.41 -14.41
CA ASP A 6 19.95 -8.86 -14.16
C ASP A 6 20.34 -9.19 -12.71
N HIS A 7 21.31 -8.47 -12.13
CA HIS A 7 21.68 -8.62 -10.71
C HIS A 7 20.51 -8.19 -9.79
N LEU A 8 19.91 -7.03 -10.07
CA LEU A 8 18.74 -6.56 -9.30
C LEU A 8 17.63 -7.61 -9.32
N PHE A 9 17.30 -8.16 -10.49
CA PHE A 9 16.28 -9.20 -10.64
C PHE A 9 16.55 -10.43 -9.78
N LEU A 10 17.78 -10.97 -9.83
CA LEU A 10 18.14 -12.17 -9.07
C LEU A 10 18.17 -11.93 -7.55
N GLU A 11 18.72 -10.81 -7.11
CA GLU A 11 18.80 -10.45 -5.69
C GLU A 11 17.41 -10.20 -5.11
N THR A 12 16.51 -9.53 -5.85
CA THR A 12 15.14 -9.26 -5.38
C THR A 12 14.28 -10.51 -5.39
N ALA A 13 14.47 -11.44 -6.32
CA ALA A 13 13.82 -12.75 -6.30
C ALA A 13 14.21 -13.55 -5.05
N ASP A 14 15.50 -13.60 -4.71
CA ASP A 14 16.02 -14.28 -3.51
C ASP A 14 15.47 -13.66 -2.22
N VAL A 15 15.48 -12.32 -2.12
CA VAL A 15 14.95 -11.60 -0.96
C VAL A 15 13.44 -11.80 -0.83
N LEU A 16 12.69 -11.78 -1.93
CA LEU A 16 11.25 -12.04 -1.90
C LEU A 16 10.96 -13.42 -1.32
N GLU A 17 11.59 -14.45 -1.85
CA GLU A 17 11.31 -15.82 -1.47
C GLU A 17 11.85 -16.14 -0.07
N HIS A 18 13.14 -15.97 0.15
CA HIS A 18 13.82 -16.50 1.33
C HIS A 18 13.89 -15.56 2.52
N ASN A 19 13.75 -14.25 2.31
CA ASN A 19 13.76 -13.30 3.42
C ASN A 19 12.35 -12.83 3.81
N ILE A 20 11.47 -12.55 2.82
CA ILE A 20 10.15 -12.01 3.09
C ILE A 20 9.13 -13.14 3.23
N LEU A 21 8.86 -13.91 2.16
CA LEU A 21 7.74 -14.86 2.14
C LEU A 21 7.96 -16.03 3.10
N ASP A 22 9.16 -16.60 3.17
CA ASP A 22 9.49 -17.69 4.10
C ASP A 22 9.30 -17.24 5.56
N TYR A 23 9.75 -16.01 5.91
CA TYR A 23 9.50 -15.45 7.24
C TYR A 23 8.01 -15.35 7.53
N TRP A 24 7.22 -14.77 6.63
CA TRP A 24 5.78 -14.60 6.85
C TRP A 24 5.04 -15.92 6.95
N LEU A 25 5.43 -16.96 6.23
CA LEU A 25 4.85 -18.30 6.37
C LEU A 25 4.99 -18.86 7.79
N THR A 26 6.04 -18.49 8.54
CA THR A 26 6.23 -18.89 9.95
C THR A 26 5.25 -18.23 10.91
N LEU A 27 4.63 -17.11 10.50
CA LEU A 27 3.71 -16.31 11.32
C LEU A 27 2.24 -16.70 11.15
N ARG A 28 1.94 -17.82 10.46
CA ARG A 28 0.57 -18.33 10.38
C ARG A 28 0.08 -18.76 11.76
N ASP A 29 -1.13 -18.30 12.12
CA ASP A 29 -1.79 -18.70 13.37
C ASP A 29 -2.59 -19.99 13.16
N PRO A 30 -2.44 -21.02 13.98
CA PRO A 30 -3.25 -22.24 13.92
C PRO A 30 -4.76 -21.99 14.05
N ARG A 31 -5.16 -20.87 14.64
CA ARG A 31 -6.57 -20.43 14.73
C ARG A 31 -7.14 -19.91 13.40
N GLY A 32 -6.28 -19.67 12.41
CA GLY A 32 -6.56 -19.09 11.10
C GLY A 32 -5.91 -17.73 10.90
N GLY A 33 -5.62 -17.36 9.66
CA GLY A 33 -4.90 -16.12 9.33
C GLY A 33 -3.47 -16.09 9.89
N PHE A 34 -3.04 -14.90 10.30
CA PHE A 34 -1.69 -14.63 10.80
C PHE A 34 -1.74 -13.97 12.18
N PHE A 35 -0.66 -14.09 12.96
CA PHE A 35 -0.53 -13.37 14.23
C PHE A 35 -0.58 -11.86 14.01
N GLY A 36 -1.17 -11.15 14.97
CA GLY A 36 -1.40 -9.71 14.87
C GLY A 36 -0.14 -8.86 15.04
N GLU A 37 0.85 -9.36 15.81
CA GLU A 37 2.07 -8.59 16.11
C GLU A 37 3.24 -9.50 16.48
N VAL A 38 4.45 -9.08 16.04
CA VAL A 38 5.74 -9.67 16.39
C VAL A 38 6.67 -8.53 16.80
N LEU A 39 7.23 -8.61 17.98
CA LEU A 39 8.19 -7.62 18.48
C LEU A 39 9.49 -7.64 17.66
N SER A 40 10.29 -6.58 17.78
CA SER A 40 11.63 -6.51 17.15
C SER A 40 12.58 -7.63 17.62
N SER A 41 12.34 -8.18 18.80
CA SER A 41 13.06 -9.36 19.34
C SER A 41 12.73 -10.68 18.64
N GLY A 42 11.68 -10.72 17.81
CA GLY A 42 11.12 -11.94 17.22
C GLY A 42 10.06 -12.62 18.11
N GLU A 43 9.72 -12.07 19.26
CA GLU A 43 8.65 -12.60 20.11
C GLU A 43 7.28 -12.37 19.47
N ILE A 44 6.51 -13.46 19.30
CA ILE A 44 5.15 -13.42 18.75
C ILE A 44 4.16 -13.12 19.88
N LEU A 45 3.45 -12.01 19.78
CA LEU A 45 2.35 -11.66 20.69
C LEU A 45 1.07 -12.40 20.24
N ARG A 46 0.85 -13.59 20.79
CA ARG A 46 -0.20 -14.52 20.32
C ARG A 46 -1.63 -13.98 20.42
N ASP A 47 -1.86 -13.09 21.36
CA ASP A 47 -3.18 -12.52 21.66
C ASP A 47 -3.29 -11.05 21.19
N ALA A 48 -2.33 -10.57 20.40
CA ALA A 48 -2.38 -9.24 19.81
C ALA A 48 -3.59 -9.07 18.89
N THR A 49 -4.09 -7.84 18.89
CA THR A 49 -5.15 -7.40 17.96
C THR A 49 -4.74 -7.65 16.51
N ARG A 50 -5.68 -8.12 15.70
CA ARG A 50 -5.49 -8.30 14.27
C ARG A 50 -6.09 -7.14 13.50
N GLY A 51 -5.24 -6.42 12.78
CA GLY A 51 -5.66 -5.32 11.94
C GLY A 51 -6.21 -5.80 10.59
N VAL A 52 -7.22 -5.11 10.08
CA VAL A 52 -7.76 -5.37 8.74
C VAL A 52 -6.69 -5.17 7.67
N ILE A 53 -5.85 -4.15 7.83
CA ILE A 53 -4.79 -3.80 6.87
C ILE A 53 -3.76 -4.93 6.76
N LEU A 54 -3.28 -5.43 7.89
CA LEU A 54 -2.35 -6.57 7.93
C LEU A 54 -2.89 -7.76 7.12
N ASN A 55 -4.13 -8.15 7.40
CA ASN A 55 -4.71 -9.35 6.79
C ASN A 55 -5.02 -9.15 5.30
N ALA A 56 -5.55 -7.99 4.90
CA ALA A 56 -5.82 -7.69 3.49
C ALA A 56 -4.52 -7.65 2.65
N ARG A 57 -3.46 -7.05 3.19
CA ARG A 57 -2.15 -6.99 2.54
C ARG A 57 -1.47 -8.36 2.46
N ILE A 58 -1.64 -9.22 3.46
CA ILE A 58 -1.17 -10.62 3.41
C ILE A 58 -1.89 -11.40 2.30
N ILE A 59 -3.21 -11.27 2.19
CA ILE A 59 -3.98 -11.88 1.09
C ILE A 59 -3.42 -11.44 -0.26
N TRP A 60 -3.21 -10.14 -0.43
CA TRP A 60 -2.64 -9.59 -1.66
C TRP A 60 -1.25 -10.15 -1.94
N ALA A 61 -0.33 -10.09 -0.96
CA ALA A 61 1.07 -10.45 -1.15
C ALA A 61 1.24 -11.93 -1.55
N PHE A 62 0.58 -12.85 -0.86
CA PHE A 62 0.66 -14.27 -1.19
C PHE A 62 -0.07 -14.62 -2.49
N SER A 63 -1.17 -13.95 -2.80
CA SER A 63 -1.84 -14.12 -4.11
C SER A 63 -0.96 -13.63 -5.26
N ALA A 64 -0.36 -12.45 -5.12
CA ALA A 64 0.54 -11.89 -6.13
C ALA A 64 1.83 -12.72 -6.27
N ALA A 65 2.39 -13.19 -5.14
CA ALA A 65 3.56 -14.07 -5.15
C ALA A 65 3.28 -15.40 -5.87
N TYR A 66 2.10 -16.00 -5.65
CA TYR A 66 1.73 -17.25 -6.32
C TYR A 66 1.66 -17.09 -7.85
N GLN A 67 1.30 -15.94 -8.37
CA GLN A 67 1.26 -15.70 -9.82
C GLN A 67 2.66 -15.68 -10.46
N VAL A 68 3.69 -15.31 -9.70
CA VAL A 68 5.10 -15.22 -10.18
C VAL A 68 5.88 -16.47 -9.78
N LEU A 69 5.67 -16.95 -8.56
CA LEU A 69 6.30 -18.13 -7.97
C LEU A 69 5.20 -19.12 -7.55
N PRO A 70 4.74 -20.03 -8.42
CA PRO A 70 3.54 -20.86 -8.19
C PRO A 70 3.77 -21.98 -7.18
N LYS A 71 4.08 -21.62 -5.92
CA LYS A 71 4.20 -22.55 -4.80
C LYS A 71 2.87 -22.74 -4.11
N GLN A 72 2.47 -24.01 -3.91
CA GLN A 72 1.19 -24.36 -3.31
C GLN A 72 0.98 -23.72 -1.93
N GLU A 73 2.04 -23.57 -1.14
CA GLU A 73 2.01 -22.95 0.19
C GLU A 73 1.61 -21.46 0.15
N TYR A 74 1.94 -20.72 -0.92
CA TYR A 74 1.52 -19.34 -1.10
C TYR A 74 0.01 -19.25 -1.40
N LEU A 75 -0.48 -20.12 -2.29
CA LEU A 75 -1.92 -20.21 -2.56
C LEU A 75 -2.71 -20.58 -1.29
N GLU A 76 -2.24 -21.55 -0.53
CA GLU A 76 -2.87 -21.94 0.72
C GLU A 76 -2.87 -20.81 1.76
N ALA A 77 -1.77 -20.06 1.88
CA ALA A 77 -1.70 -18.92 2.78
C ALA A 77 -2.71 -17.83 2.37
N ALA A 78 -2.79 -17.51 1.07
CA ALA A 78 -3.75 -16.53 0.54
C ALA A 78 -5.19 -16.98 0.77
N VAL A 79 -5.54 -18.21 0.40
CA VAL A 79 -6.91 -18.75 0.49
C VAL A 79 -7.38 -18.82 1.95
N LYS A 80 -6.59 -19.43 2.84
CA LYS A 80 -6.96 -19.56 4.26
C LYS A 80 -7.09 -18.19 4.94
N THR A 81 -6.23 -17.24 4.60
CA THR A 81 -6.35 -15.87 5.13
C THR A 81 -7.58 -15.16 4.57
N GLY A 82 -7.90 -15.37 3.29
CA GLY A 82 -9.11 -14.83 2.66
C GLY A 82 -10.40 -15.38 3.29
N GLU A 83 -10.48 -16.67 3.53
CA GLU A 83 -11.59 -17.32 4.22
C GLU A 83 -11.77 -16.76 5.64
N TRP A 84 -10.67 -16.67 6.39
CA TRP A 84 -10.68 -16.10 7.74
C TRP A 84 -11.09 -14.62 7.72
N PHE A 85 -10.57 -13.84 6.76
CA PHE A 85 -10.90 -12.43 6.58
C PHE A 85 -12.40 -12.23 6.32
N LEU A 86 -12.98 -12.96 5.38
CA LEU A 86 -14.39 -12.87 5.03
C LEU A 86 -15.29 -13.23 6.22
N SER A 87 -14.85 -14.18 7.06
CA SER A 87 -15.63 -14.65 8.21
C SER A 87 -15.59 -13.68 9.41
N HIS A 88 -14.50 -12.88 9.57
CA HIS A 88 -14.28 -12.13 10.80
C HIS A 88 -14.25 -10.61 10.60
N PHE A 89 -13.80 -10.10 9.44
CA PHE A 89 -13.74 -8.67 9.19
C PHE A 89 -14.98 -8.10 8.50
N CYS A 90 -15.73 -8.89 7.75
CA CYS A 90 -16.92 -8.41 7.05
C CYS A 90 -18.09 -8.19 8.02
N ASP A 91 -18.68 -6.99 7.99
CA ASP A 91 -19.90 -6.69 8.75
C ASP A 91 -21.14 -7.19 7.99
N GLY A 92 -21.65 -8.34 8.40
CA GLY A 92 -22.84 -8.94 7.78
C GLY A 92 -24.15 -8.17 8.03
N GLU A 93 -24.17 -7.20 8.94
CA GLU A 93 -25.36 -6.40 9.27
C GLU A 93 -25.40 -5.09 8.49
N ASN A 94 -24.32 -4.30 8.54
CA ASN A 94 -24.27 -2.98 7.91
C ASN A 94 -23.48 -2.97 6.59
N GLY A 95 -22.67 -4.01 6.34
CA GLY A 95 -21.76 -4.02 5.22
C GLY A 95 -20.40 -3.37 5.53
N GLY A 96 -19.47 -3.48 4.58
CA GLY A 96 -18.10 -3.02 4.77
C GLY A 96 -17.29 -3.94 5.68
N VAL A 97 -16.07 -3.50 6.04
CA VAL A 97 -15.19 -4.23 6.96
C VAL A 97 -14.90 -3.43 8.23
N TYR A 98 -14.66 -4.15 9.34
CA TYR A 98 -14.22 -3.58 10.61
C TYR A 98 -12.76 -3.15 10.54
N TRP A 99 -12.34 -2.24 11.44
CA TRP A 99 -10.95 -1.79 11.56
C TRP A 99 -10.06 -2.85 12.18
N SER A 100 -10.54 -3.49 13.28
CA SER A 100 -9.77 -4.55 13.94
C SER A 100 -10.66 -5.57 14.63
N VAL A 101 -10.06 -6.75 14.86
CA VAL A 101 -10.66 -7.86 15.62
C VAL A 101 -9.67 -8.36 16.67
N THR A 102 -10.17 -9.09 17.67
CA THR A 102 -9.32 -9.81 18.64
C THR A 102 -8.53 -10.93 17.95
N ALA A 103 -7.57 -11.52 18.64
CA ALA A 103 -6.85 -12.68 18.13
C ALA A 103 -7.77 -13.88 17.82
N ALA A 104 -8.94 -13.96 18.47
CA ALA A 104 -9.95 -14.99 18.23
C ALA A 104 -10.90 -14.65 17.06
N GLY A 105 -10.79 -13.44 16.49
CA GLY A 105 -11.65 -12.99 15.38
C GLY A 105 -12.93 -12.29 15.83
N GLU A 106 -13.07 -11.96 17.12
CA GLU A 106 -14.19 -11.18 17.59
C GLU A 106 -14.01 -9.69 17.26
N ARG A 107 -15.07 -9.01 16.88
CA ARG A 107 -15.09 -7.59 16.60
C ARG A 107 -14.54 -6.78 17.79
N LEU A 108 -13.55 -5.88 17.52
CA LEU A 108 -12.91 -5.04 18.53
C LEU A 108 -13.13 -3.55 18.23
N ASP A 109 -12.58 -3.01 17.15
CA ASP A 109 -12.86 -1.67 16.65
C ASP A 109 -13.66 -1.80 15.36
N ASP A 110 -14.90 -1.34 15.39
CA ASP A 110 -15.87 -1.56 14.31
C ASP A 110 -16.08 -0.33 13.41
N LYS A 111 -15.28 0.74 13.61
CA LYS A 111 -15.30 1.90 12.72
C LYS A 111 -15.03 1.50 11.27
N LYS A 112 -15.62 2.21 10.34
CA LYS A 112 -15.46 2.00 8.91
C LYS A 112 -14.45 3.02 8.37
N GLN A 113 -13.17 2.65 8.34
CA GLN A 113 -12.14 3.44 7.68
C GLN A 113 -12.19 3.20 6.16
N LEU A 114 -12.17 4.27 5.37
CA LEU A 114 -12.10 4.20 3.90
C LEU A 114 -10.88 3.38 3.44
N TYR A 115 -9.73 3.65 4.06
CA TYR A 115 -8.48 2.93 3.83
C TYR A 115 -8.64 1.41 3.99
N ALA A 116 -9.37 0.98 5.01
CA ALA A 116 -9.65 -0.45 5.25
C ALA A 116 -10.51 -1.07 4.14
N GLN A 117 -11.53 -0.35 3.68
CA GLN A 117 -12.37 -0.82 2.58
C GLN A 117 -11.53 -0.97 1.30
N GLY A 118 -10.64 -0.02 1.03
CA GLY A 118 -9.71 -0.07 -0.11
C GLY A 118 -8.83 -1.30 -0.08
N PHE A 119 -8.12 -1.55 1.02
CA PHE A 119 -7.25 -2.75 1.11
C PHE A 119 -8.02 -4.06 1.09
N ALA A 120 -9.23 -4.11 1.62
CA ALA A 120 -10.10 -5.28 1.49
C ALA A 120 -10.45 -5.57 0.02
N ILE A 121 -10.85 -4.54 -0.75
CA ILE A 121 -11.09 -4.66 -2.20
C ILE A 121 -9.82 -5.13 -2.91
N TYR A 122 -8.68 -4.54 -2.58
CA TYR A 122 -7.38 -4.82 -3.21
C TYR A 122 -6.95 -6.27 -3.00
N GLY A 123 -6.96 -6.73 -1.74
CA GLY A 123 -6.58 -8.11 -1.39
C GLY A 123 -7.53 -9.14 -1.99
N LEU A 124 -8.84 -8.92 -1.90
CA LEU A 124 -9.83 -9.85 -2.44
C LEU A 124 -9.79 -9.90 -3.98
N SER A 125 -9.54 -8.77 -4.65
CA SER A 125 -9.37 -8.75 -6.10
C SER A 125 -8.16 -9.59 -6.56
N GLU A 126 -7.06 -9.51 -5.82
CA GLU A 126 -5.86 -10.30 -6.11
C GLU A 126 -6.09 -11.79 -5.82
N LEU A 127 -6.79 -12.13 -4.74
CA LEU A 127 -7.16 -13.50 -4.41
C LEU A 127 -8.05 -14.11 -5.49
N TYR A 128 -8.99 -13.33 -6.04
CA TYR A 128 -9.82 -13.80 -7.15
C TYR A 128 -9.00 -14.16 -8.39
N LYS A 129 -7.94 -13.43 -8.71
CA LYS A 129 -7.07 -13.74 -9.88
C LYS A 129 -6.48 -15.16 -9.82
N VAL A 130 -6.20 -15.65 -8.61
CA VAL A 130 -5.55 -16.96 -8.43
C VAL A 130 -6.53 -18.09 -8.10
N THR A 131 -7.73 -17.75 -7.60
CA THR A 131 -8.72 -18.77 -7.23
C THR A 131 -9.86 -18.93 -8.24
N GLY A 132 -10.23 -17.84 -8.92
CA GLY A 132 -11.44 -17.78 -9.75
C GLY A 132 -12.74 -17.93 -8.94
N ASP A 133 -12.68 -17.82 -7.59
CA ASP A 133 -13.88 -18.03 -6.73
C ASP A 133 -14.84 -16.83 -6.87
N PRO A 134 -16.06 -17.05 -7.43
CA PRO A 134 -17.03 -15.97 -7.62
C PRO A 134 -17.51 -15.33 -6.31
N LYS A 135 -17.38 -16.02 -5.16
CA LYS A 135 -17.74 -15.44 -3.86
C LYS A 135 -16.74 -14.37 -3.45
N VAL A 136 -15.46 -14.57 -3.73
CA VAL A 136 -14.41 -13.59 -3.46
C VAL A 136 -14.61 -12.34 -4.32
N LEU A 137 -14.89 -12.52 -5.62
CA LEU A 137 -15.20 -11.39 -6.51
C LEU A 137 -16.47 -10.64 -6.07
N ALA A 138 -17.52 -11.37 -5.70
CA ALA A 138 -18.76 -10.77 -5.24
C ALA A 138 -18.55 -9.93 -3.96
N ALA A 139 -17.70 -10.39 -3.04
CA ALA A 139 -17.34 -9.65 -1.85
C ALA A 139 -16.59 -8.34 -2.20
N ALA A 140 -15.58 -8.39 -3.08
CA ALA A 140 -14.86 -7.20 -3.54
C ALA A 140 -15.79 -6.20 -4.24
N ALA A 141 -16.67 -6.66 -5.15
CA ALA A 141 -17.65 -5.81 -5.83
C ALA A 141 -18.70 -5.22 -4.87
N THR A 142 -19.07 -5.94 -3.81
CA THR A 142 -19.97 -5.43 -2.77
C THR A 142 -19.29 -4.32 -1.96
N LEU A 143 -18.02 -4.49 -1.59
CA LEU A 143 -17.25 -3.45 -0.91
C LEU A 143 -17.09 -2.19 -1.77
N PHE A 144 -16.86 -2.34 -3.08
CA PHE A 144 -16.87 -1.20 -4.01
C PHE A 144 -18.19 -0.42 -3.91
N ARG A 145 -19.34 -1.10 -3.97
CA ARG A 145 -20.64 -0.44 -3.86
C ARG A 145 -20.80 0.25 -2.50
N VAL A 146 -20.36 -0.38 -1.41
CA VAL A 146 -20.37 0.25 -0.08
C VAL A 146 -19.56 1.54 -0.07
N VAL A 147 -18.38 1.57 -0.69
CA VAL A 147 -17.57 2.79 -0.77
C VAL A 147 -18.28 3.87 -1.58
N GLU A 148 -18.81 3.55 -2.75
CA GLU A 148 -19.53 4.53 -3.59
C GLU A 148 -20.82 5.05 -2.94
N ASP A 149 -21.54 4.20 -2.23
CA ASP A 149 -22.85 4.56 -1.64
C ASP A 149 -22.71 5.28 -0.29
N ARG A 150 -21.65 5.02 0.49
CA ARG A 150 -21.55 5.47 1.89
C ARG A 150 -20.46 6.50 2.12
N PHE A 151 -19.33 6.41 1.44
CA PHE A 151 -18.19 7.29 1.66
C PHE A 151 -18.08 8.43 0.65
N ALA A 152 -18.70 8.30 -0.53
CA ALA A 152 -18.63 9.35 -1.54
C ALA A 152 -19.24 10.68 -1.04
N ASP A 153 -18.52 11.79 -1.24
CA ASP A 153 -19.01 13.13 -0.98
C ASP A 153 -19.74 13.67 -2.23
N PRO A 154 -21.06 13.74 -2.22
CA PRO A 154 -21.82 14.16 -3.41
C PRO A 154 -21.71 15.66 -3.71
N VAL A 155 -21.21 16.46 -2.78
CA VAL A 155 -21.14 17.94 -2.91
C VAL A 155 -19.76 18.35 -3.44
N HIS A 156 -18.69 17.84 -2.82
CA HIS A 156 -17.33 18.29 -3.13
C HIS A 156 -16.52 17.23 -3.90
N GLY A 157 -17.07 16.03 -4.08
CA GLY A 157 -16.36 14.89 -4.68
C GLY A 157 -15.34 14.26 -3.74
N GLY A 158 -14.78 13.11 -4.15
CA GLY A 158 -13.92 12.28 -3.31
C GLY A 158 -14.70 11.57 -2.22
N TYR A 159 -14.01 11.11 -1.19
CA TYR A 159 -14.56 10.23 -0.17
C TYR A 159 -14.23 10.73 1.24
N ILE A 160 -15.14 10.52 2.18
CA ILE A 160 -14.95 10.80 3.61
C ILE A 160 -14.03 9.74 4.21
N GLU A 161 -13.13 10.14 5.12
CA GLU A 161 -12.04 9.31 5.63
C GLU A 161 -12.53 8.12 6.47
N ALA A 162 -13.49 8.37 7.37
CA ALA A 162 -14.05 7.32 8.24
C ALA A 162 -15.49 7.61 8.65
N LEU A 163 -16.21 6.54 8.99
CA LEU A 163 -17.59 6.56 9.46
C LEU A 163 -17.74 5.58 10.64
N ALA A 164 -18.76 5.77 11.45
CA ALA A 164 -19.14 4.80 12.47
C ALA A 164 -19.59 3.47 11.82
N ARG A 165 -19.80 2.44 12.63
CA ARG A 165 -20.20 1.11 12.15
C ARG A 165 -21.45 1.14 11.27
N ASP A 166 -22.44 1.97 11.61
CA ASP A 166 -23.71 2.15 10.90
C ASP A 166 -23.64 3.21 9.77
N PHE A 167 -22.41 3.66 9.44
CA PHE A 167 -22.10 4.72 8.49
C PHE A 167 -22.57 6.12 8.91
N SER A 168 -22.92 6.34 10.18
CA SER A 168 -23.11 7.68 10.71
C SER A 168 -21.77 8.43 10.84
N PRO A 169 -21.78 9.79 10.89
CA PRO A 169 -20.55 10.58 11.04
C PRO A 169 -19.76 10.24 12.29
N LEU A 170 -18.42 10.27 12.19
CA LEU A 170 -17.48 10.19 13.31
C LEU A 170 -16.84 11.55 13.58
N GLU A 171 -16.57 11.84 14.88
CA GLU A 171 -15.82 13.03 15.28
C GLU A 171 -14.32 12.89 15.02
N ASP A 172 -13.75 11.72 15.32
CA ASP A 172 -12.37 11.41 15.04
C ASP A 172 -12.29 10.39 13.91
N MET A 173 -11.83 10.85 12.75
CA MET A 173 -11.64 10.06 11.55
C MET A 173 -10.17 9.70 11.32
N SER A 174 -9.25 10.07 12.23
CA SER A 174 -7.81 9.82 12.06
C SER A 174 -7.51 8.34 11.82
N LEU A 175 -6.57 8.09 10.90
CA LEU A 175 -6.16 6.74 10.51
C LEU A 175 -5.28 6.11 11.61
N SER A 176 -4.44 6.93 12.22
CA SER A 176 -3.57 6.56 13.34
C SER A 176 -3.42 7.70 14.34
N ALA A 177 -2.80 7.43 15.49
CA ALA A 177 -2.51 8.45 16.51
C ALA A 177 -1.50 9.53 16.05
N HIS A 178 -0.83 9.30 14.93
CA HIS A 178 0.14 10.24 14.34
C HIS A 178 -0.47 11.12 13.24
N ASP A 179 -1.67 10.77 12.76
CA ASP A 179 -2.34 11.50 11.69
C ASP A 179 -3.21 12.65 12.24
N ILE A 180 -3.36 13.69 11.42
CA ILE A 180 -4.29 14.76 11.69
C ILE A 180 -5.72 14.25 11.45
N ASN A 181 -6.64 14.61 12.35
CA ASN A 181 -8.06 14.37 12.11
C ASN A 181 -8.54 15.25 10.95
N ALA A 182 -8.74 14.66 9.80
CA ALA A 182 -9.12 15.32 8.54
C ALA A 182 -10.33 14.64 7.92
N ASP A 183 -11.15 15.42 7.20
CA ASP A 183 -12.34 14.87 6.52
C ASP A 183 -11.95 13.98 5.34
N LYS A 184 -10.82 14.29 4.67
CA LYS A 184 -10.27 13.56 3.53
C LYS A 184 -8.75 13.54 3.61
N THR A 185 -8.15 12.40 3.22
CA THR A 185 -6.70 12.27 3.18
C THR A 185 -6.23 11.84 1.79
N MET A 186 -5.04 12.27 1.43
CA MET A 186 -4.34 11.79 0.25
C MET A 186 -4.18 10.26 0.29
N ASN A 187 -3.75 9.73 1.43
CA ASN A 187 -3.40 8.33 1.62
C ASN A 187 -4.59 7.39 1.33
N SER A 188 -5.78 7.69 1.87
CA SER A 188 -6.97 6.88 1.59
C SER A 188 -7.40 6.97 0.14
N HIS A 189 -7.34 8.16 -0.49
CA HIS A 189 -7.68 8.31 -1.91
C HIS A 189 -6.71 7.57 -2.83
N LEU A 190 -5.40 7.55 -2.51
CA LEU A 190 -4.38 6.80 -3.24
C LEU A 190 -4.70 5.30 -3.24
N HIS A 191 -4.98 4.73 -2.07
CA HIS A 191 -5.19 3.29 -1.96
C HIS A 191 -6.59 2.84 -2.41
N ILE A 192 -7.60 3.71 -2.40
CA ILE A 192 -8.87 3.43 -3.11
C ILE A 192 -8.65 3.41 -4.63
N MET A 193 -7.87 4.33 -5.17
CA MET A 193 -7.51 4.36 -6.59
C MET A 193 -6.80 3.06 -7.01
N GLU A 194 -5.80 2.62 -6.25
CA GLU A 194 -5.08 1.37 -6.45
C GLU A 194 -6.02 0.16 -6.40
N ALA A 195 -6.88 0.11 -5.38
CA ALA A 195 -7.85 -0.97 -5.19
C ALA A 195 -8.85 -1.06 -6.35
N TYR A 196 -9.33 0.09 -6.82
CA TYR A 196 -10.27 0.15 -7.95
C TYR A 196 -9.60 -0.27 -9.27
N ALA A 197 -8.36 0.10 -9.49
CA ALA A 197 -7.60 -0.36 -10.64
C ALA A 197 -7.41 -1.89 -10.62
N ASN A 198 -7.11 -2.46 -9.45
CA ASN A 198 -6.95 -3.90 -9.30
C ASN A 198 -8.27 -4.66 -9.51
N LEU A 199 -9.37 -4.17 -8.94
CA LEU A 199 -10.69 -4.75 -9.13
C LEU A 199 -11.14 -4.63 -10.60
N TYR A 200 -10.87 -3.49 -11.27
CA TYR A 200 -11.26 -3.28 -12.65
C TYR A 200 -10.63 -4.28 -13.63
N ARG A 201 -9.42 -4.76 -13.33
CA ARG A 201 -8.76 -5.81 -14.14
C ARG A 201 -9.51 -7.13 -14.17
N VAL A 202 -10.30 -7.43 -13.14
CA VAL A 202 -11.03 -8.70 -12.99
C VAL A 202 -12.55 -8.53 -13.07
N TRP A 203 -13.03 -7.29 -12.92
CA TRP A 203 -14.43 -6.94 -13.01
C TRP A 203 -14.58 -5.57 -13.74
N PRO A 204 -14.60 -5.57 -15.09
CA PRO A 204 -14.60 -4.35 -15.89
C PRO A 204 -15.98 -3.69 -15.94
N ASP A 205 -16.47 -3.24 -14.79
CA ASP A 205 -17.75 -2.56 -14.62
C ASP A 205 -17.62 -1.06 -15.02
N PRO A 206 -18.55 -0.50 -15.81
CA PRO A 206 -18.50 0.90 -16.25
C PRO A 206 -18.54 1.91 -15.09
N SER A 207 -19.26 1.63 -13.99
CA SER A 207 -19.31 2.51 -12.81
C SER A 207 -17.99 2.53 -12.08
N LEU A 208 -17.32 1.38 -11.98
CA LEU A 208 -15.99 1.26 -11.40
C LEU A 208 -14.95 2.02 -12.25
N LYS A 209 -14.98 1.90 -13.59
CA LYS A 209 -14.13 2.70 -14.48
C LYS A 209 -14.32 4.20 -14.26
N ALA A 210 -15.59 4.64 -14.20
CA ALA A 210 -15.90 6.04 -13.97
C ALA A 210 -15.39 6.55 -12.61
N ALA A 211 -15.51 5.73 -11.54
CA ALA A 211 -14.99 6.05 -10.22
C ALA A 211 -13.45 6.14 -10.23
N LEU A 212 -12.78 5.19 -10.88
CA LEU A 212 -11.31 5.21 -11.04
C LEU A 212 -10.83 6.46 -11.78
N VAL A 213 -11.47 6.83 -12.89
CA VAL A 213 -11.12 8.04 -13.65
C VAL A 213 -11.32 9.30 -12.81
N ARG A 214 -12.41 9.38 -12.01
CA ARG A 214 -12.60 10.51 -11.08
C ARG A 214 -11.48 10.61 -10.05
N LEU A 215 -11.00 9.49 -9.50
CA LEU A 215 -9.87 9.47 -8.55
C LEU A 215 -8.57 9.91 -9.19
N LEU A 216 -8.27 9.46 -10.40
CA LEU A 216 -7.11 9.91 -11.17
C LEU A 216 -7.14 11.44 -11.37
N ASP A 217 -8.30 11.98 -11.75
CA ASP A 217 -8.47 13.42 -11.95
C ASP A 217 -8.36 14.20 -10.62
N LEU A 218 -8.92 13.70 -9.52
CA LEU A 218 -8.79 14.30 -8.19
C LEU A 218 -7.33 14.35 -7.74
N THR A 219 -6.58 13.27 -7.94
CA THR A 219 -5.15 13.22 -7.60
C THR A 219 -4.37 14.28 -8.37
N CYS A 220 -4.62 14.43 -9.66
CA CYS A 220 -3.94 15.43 -10.49
C CYS A 220 -4.34 16.88 -10.18
N THR A 221 -5.58 17.14 -9.76
CA THR A 221 -6.14 18.50 -9.71
C THR A 221 -6.37 19.05 -8.30
N ARG A 222 -6.47 18.20 -7.28
CA ARG A 222 -6.76 18.57 -5.90
C ARG A 222 -5.68 18.15 -4.93
N ILE A 223 -5.14 16.93 -5.11
CA ILE A 223 -4.20 16.34 -4.15
C ILE A 223 -2.76 16.78 -4.45
N MET A 224 -2.37 16.82 -5.72
CA MET A 224 -1.04 17.33 -6.08
C MET A 224 -0.97 18.85 -5.98
N GLY A 225 -0.01 19.35 -5.21
CA GLY A 225 0.30 20.77 -5.07
C GLY A 225 0.97 21.37 -6.30
N SER A 226 1.06 22.72 -6.31
CA SER A 226 1.69 23.47 -7.41
C SER A 226 3.19 23.20 -7.55
N ASP A 227 3.84 22.73 -6.50
CA ASP A 227 5.27 22.35 -6.44
C ASP A 227 5.52 20.90 -6.91
N GLY A 228 4.47 20.08 -7.02
CA GLY A 228 4.56 18.68 -7.42
C GLY A 228 4.48 17.70 -6.25
N HIS A 229 4.58 18.17 -5.02
CA HIS A 229 4.35 17.38 -3.82
C HIS A 229 2.86 17.15 -3.56
N LEU A 230 2.54 16.08 -2.87
CA LEU A 230 1.18 15.78 -2.44
C LEU A 230 0.81 16.58 -1.19
N GLN A 231 -0.40 17.13 -1.19
CA GLN A 231 -1.04 17.66 0.01
C GLN A 231 -1.68 16.46 0.75
N LEU A 232 -1.41 16.32 2.05
CA LEU A 232 -1.76 15.09 2.77
C LEU A 232 -3.18 15.10 3.35
N TYR A 233 -3.64 16.26 3.84
CA TYR A 233 -4.85 16.38 4.65
C TYR A 233 -5.75 17.51 4.15
N PHE A 234 -7.07 17.25 4.14
CA PHE A 234 -8.04 18.19 3.60
C PHE A 234 -9.29 18.26 4.49
N ARG A 235 -9.91 19.43 4.50
CA ARG A 235 -11.30 19.58 4.91
C ARG A 235 -12.23 18.99 3.85
N LYS A 236 -13.50 18.88 4.19
CA LYS A 236 -14.53 18.31 3.30
C LYS A 236 -14.58 19.01 1.93
N ASP A 237 -14.36 20.30 1.88
CA ASP A 237 -14.38 21.16 0.67
C ASP A 237 -13.04 21.19 -0.11
N TRP A 238 -12.09 20.32 0.25
CA TRP A 238 -10.72 20.25 -0.28
C TRP A 238 -9.81 21.43 0.13
N SER A 239 -10.20 22.26 1.08
CA SER A 239 -9.25 23.20 1.68
C SER A 239 -8.16 22.42 2.41
N VAL A 240 -6.89 22.78 2.11
CA VAL A 240 -5.71 22.07 2.57
C VAL A 240 -5.45 22.36 4.05
N LEU A 241 -5.19 21.32 4.82
CA LEU A 241 -4.69 21.40 6.19
C LEU A 241 -3.16 21.31 6.19
N PRO A 242 -2.47 21.94 7.16
CA PRO A 242 -1.01 21.81 7.26
C PRO A 242 -0.58 20.35 7.39
N GLY A 243 0.44 19.96 6.64
CA GLY A 243 1.00 18.60 6.66
C GLY A 243 2.48 18.62 6.29
N ALA A 244 3.16 17.51 6.54
CA ALA A 244 4.53 17.29 6.11
C ALA A 244 4.59 17.11 4.58
N VAL A 245 5.80 17.25 3.99
CA VAL A 245 6.07 16.72 2.65
C VAL A 245 6.54 15.28 2.83
N SER A 246 5.78 14.33 2.29
CA SER A 246 6.09 12.90 2.38
C SER A 246 6.67 12.40 1.06
N TYR A 247 7.99 12.37 0.99
CA TYR A 247 8.71 11.95 -0.22
C TYR A 247 8.38 10.51 -0.64
N GLY A 248 8.12 9.65 0.35
CA GLY A 248 7.68 8.28 0.10
C GLY A 248 6.35 8.21 -0.63
N HIS A 249 5.35 9.00 -0.20
CA HIS A 249 4.05 9.05 -0.87
C HIS A 249 4.13 9.73 -2.25
N ASP A 250 4.98 10.74 -2.43
CA ASP A 250 5.18 11.38 -3.73
C ASP A 250 5.69 10.36 -4.75
N ILE A 251 6.76 9.62 -4.39
CA ILE A 251 7.33 8.63 -5.31
C ILE A 251 6.40 7.42 -5.51
N GLU A 252 5.68 6.96 -4.48
CA GLU A 252 4.67 5.91 -4.58
C GLU A 252 3.54 6.32 -5.50
N THR A 253 2.96 7.51 -5.28
CA THR A 253 1.87 8.00 -6.12
C THR A 253 2.31 8.22 -7.57
N SER A 254 3.56 8.56 -7.81
CA SER A 254 4.06 8.79 -9.17
C SER A 254 3.90 7.57 -10.07
N TRP A 255 4.18 6.38 -9.57
CA TRP A 255 4.04 5.16 -10.36
C TRP A 255 2.64 4.56 -10.27
N LEU A 256 1.98 4.58 -9.10
CA LEU A 256 0.61 4.09 -8.95
C LEU A 256 -0.38 4.88 -9.80
N LEU A 257 -0.22 6.20 -9.91
CA LEU A 257 -1.07 7.04 -10.73
C LEU A 257 -1.04 6.61 -12.22
N LEU A 258 0.14 6.34 -12.76
CA LEU A 258 0.29 5.88 -14.13
C LEU A 258 -0.18 4.43 -14.29
N GLU A 259 0.12 3.56 -13.33
CA GLU A 259 -0.31 2.16 -13.30
C GLU A 259 -1.84 2.04 -13.30
N CYS A 260 -2.52 2.84 -12.48
CA CYS A 260 -3.98 2.91 -12.42
C CYS A 260 -4.59 3.49 -13.71
N ALA A 261 -3.93 4.48 -14.32
CA ALA A 261 -4.36 5.01 -15.62
C ALA A 261 -4.24 3.95 -16.72
N LEU A 262 -3.14 3.17 -16.76
CA LEU A 262 -2.96 2.06 -17.71
C LEU A 262 -4.01 0.97 -17.51
N ALA A 263 -4.44 0.70 -16.26
CA ALA A 263 -5.50 -0.26 -15.98
C ALA A 263 -6.84 0.10 -16.62
N THR A 264 -7.12 1.38 -16.87
CA THR A 264 -8.34 1.82 -17.55
C THR A 264 -8.43 1.40 -19.02
N GLN A 265 -7.29 1.05 -19.64
CA GLN A 265 -7.14 0.78 -21.08
C GLN A 265 -7.63 1.94 -21.96
N ASP A 266 -7.52 3.17 -21.45
CA ASP A 266 -8.00 4.38 -22.09
C ASP A 266 -6.81 5.32 -22.37
N ILE A 267 -6.45 5.45 -23.64
CA ILE A 267 -5.26 6.21 -24.05
C ILE A 267 -5.36 7.71 -23.70
N ASP A 268 -6.57 8.26 -23.71
CA ASP A 268 -6.78 9.67 -23.36
C ASP A 268 -6.56 9.90 -21.87
N VAL A 269 -7.01 8.96 -21.02
CA VAL A 269 -6.73 8.97 -19.58
C VAL A 269 -5.23 8.87 -19.32
N VAL A 270 -4.55 7.91 -19.94
CA VAL A 270 -3.09 7.72 -19.79
C VAL A 270 -2.31 8.96 -20.24
N THR A 271 -2.67 9.53 -21.39
CA THR A 271 -1.99 10.72 -21.93
C THR A 271 -2.14 11.92 -21.01
N ARG A 272 -3.33 12.12 -20.43
CA ARG A 272 -3.64 13.20 -19.52
C ARG A 272 -2.89 13.07 -18.19
N VAL A 273 -2.81 11.86 -17.63
CA VAL A 273 -2.25 11.57 -16.31
C VAL A 273 -0.72 11.53 -16.31
N ARG A 274 -0.11 11.03 -17.37
CA ARG A 274 1.35 10.81 -17.48
C ARG A 274 2.24 12.00 -17.08
N PRO A 275 1.97 13.26 -17.46
CA PRO A 275 2.79 14.40 -17.05
C PRO A 275 2.79 14.64 -15.54
N PHE A 276 1.65 14.41 -14.87
CA PHE A 276 1.52 14.55 -13.42
C PHE A 276 2.34 13.47 -12.69
N ALA A 277 2.26 12.22 -13.13
CA ALA A 277 3.06 11.13 -12.61
C ALA A 277 4.56 11.45 -12.67
N LYS A 278 5.06 11.92 -13.81
CA LYS A 278 6.46 12.33 -13.97
C LYS A 278 6.86 13.44 -13.00
N ARG A 279 5.99 14.41 -12.81
CA ARG A 279 6.27 15.57 -11.94
C ARG A 279 6.30 15.17 -10.47
N MET A 280 5.37 14.31 -10.00
CA MET A 280 5.40 13.76 -8.65
C MET A 280 6.68 12.95 -8.39
N GLY A 281 7.10 12.12 -9.36
CA GLY A 281 8.33 11.37 -9.23
C GLY A 281 9.59 12.26 -9.13
N ALA A 282 9.59 13.41 -9.82
CA ALA A 282 10.66 14.39 -9.68
C ALA A 282 10.66 15.04 -8.28
N ALA A 283 9.48 15.43 -7.77
CA ALA A 283 9.31 15.97 -6.42
C ALA A 283 9.71 14.95 -5.34
N GLY A 284 9.25 13.70 -5.43
CA GLY A 284 9.65 12.64 -4.51
C GLY A 284 11.16 12.45 -4.43
N ASN A 285 11.86 12.51 -5.57
CA ASN A 285 13.31 12.37 -5.62
C ASN A 285 14.09 13.54 -4.96
N GLU A 286 13.46 14.65 -4.58
CA GLU A 286 14.08 15.70 -3.77
C GLU A 286 14.48 15.21 -2.36
N GLY A 287 13.85 14.15 -1.87
CA GLY A 287 14.16 13.51 -0.59
C GLY A 287 15.35 12.56 -0.63
N LEU A 288 15.97 12.31 -1.79
CA LEU A 288 17.11 11.39 -1.90
C LEU A 288 18.34 11.91 -1.14
N LEU A 289 18.99 10.98 -0.44
CA LEU A 289 20.22 11.22 0.31
C LEU A 289 21.46 10.73 -0.48
N PRO A 290 22.66 11.23 -0.14
CA PRO A 290 23.88 10.85 -0.88
C PRO A 290 24.23 9.36 -0.84
N ASP A 291 23.72 8.61 0.14
CA ASP A 291 23.89 7.16 0.27
C ASP A 291 22.90 6.34 -0.59
N GLY A 292 22.07 7.03 -1.38
CA GLY A 292 21.05 6.44 -2.25
C GLY A 292 19.72 6.16 -1.57
N SER A 293 19.63 6.32 -0.25
CA SER A 293 18.37 6.16 0.50
C SER A 293 17.48 7.40 0.35
N MET A 294 16.21 7.25 0.72
CA MET A 294 15.21 8.32 0.78
C MET A 294 14.94 8.68 2.23
N ARG A 295 15.01 9.97 2.58
CA ARG A 295 14.51 10.46 3.88
C ARG A 295 13.00 10.27 3.99
N TYR A 296 12.50 10.24 5.21
CA TYR A 296 11.08 10.03 5.44
C TYR A 296 10.26 11.25 5.05
N GLU A 297 10.45 12.38 5.72
CA GLU A 297 9.58 13.56 5.57
C GLU A 297 10.33 14.88 5.76
N LYS A 298 9.77 15.95 5.20
CA LYS A 298 10.04 17.32 5.60
C LYS A 298 8.87 17.84 6.44
N LEU A 299 9.12 18.14 7.70
CA LEU A 299 8.11 18.55 8.65
C LEU A 299 7.60 19.98 8.37
N VAL A 300 6.47 20.34 8.99
CA VAL A 300 5.82 21.66 8.80
C VAL A 300 6.73 22.82 9.22
N ASP A 301 7.60 22.63 10.20
CA ASP A 301 8.57 23.63 10.65
C ASP A 301 9.81 23.74 9.75
N GLY A 302 9.89 22.92 8.69
CA GLY A 302 10.98 22.88 7.73
C GLY A 302 12.15 21.97 8.13
N SER A 303 12.12 21.34 9.30
CA SER A 303 13.09 20.30 9.68
C SER A 303 12.84 19.00 8.91
N PHE A 304 13.82 18.07 8.95
CA PHE A 304 13.72 16.80 8.26
C PHE A 304 13.70 15.65 9.24
N ASP A 305 12.83 14.67 8.95
CA ASP A 305 12.96 13.31 9.50
C ASP A 305 13.78 12.48 8.50
N ASP A 306 15.03 12.25 8.86
CA ASP A 306 15.99 11.47 8.07
C ASP A 306 15.96 9.97 8.43
N SER A 307 14.94 9.46 9.11
CA SER A 307 14.74 8.03 9.26
C SER A 307 14.46 7.40 7.88
N ARG A 308 15.00 6.20 7.64
CA ARG A 308 14.84 5.49 6.38
C ARG A 308 13.82 4.38 6.58
N GLN A 309 12.56 4.73 6.48
CA GLN A 309 11.42 3.81 6.62
C GLN A 309 11.45 2.75 5.51
N TRP A 310 11.15 1.49 5.84
CA TRP A 310 11.21 0.35 4.90
C TRP A 310 10.36 0.57 3.65
N TRP A 311 9.15 1.07 3.83
CA TRP A 311 8.20 1.25 2.73
C TRP A 311 8.63 2.37 1.78
N VAL A 312 9.18 3.45 2.33
CA VAL A 312 9.70 4.59 1.55
C VAL A 312 10.82 4.13 0.63
N GLN A 313 11.72 3.29 1.13
CA GLN A 313 12.83 2.76 0.32
C GLN A 313 12.30 1.83 -0.77
N ALA A 314 11.35 0.95 -0.46
CA ALA A 314 10.72 0.06 -1.43
C ALA A 314 10.06 0.86 -2.57
N GLU A 315 9.27 1.87 -2.22
CA GLU A 315 8.58 2.73 -3.20
C GLU A 315 9.56 3.57 -4.02
N THR A 316 10.69 3.98 -3.42
CA THR A 316 11.75 4.70 -4.13
C THR A 316 12.35 3.85 -5.27
N VAL A 317 12.58 2.57 -5.04
CA VAL A 317 13.07 1.66 -6.08
C VAL A 317 12.06 1.53 -7.21
N VAL A 318 10.80 1.22 -6.88
CA VAL A 318 9.74 1.01 -7.90
C VAL A 318 9.49 2.29 -8.70
N GLY A 319 9.28 3.41 -8.02
CA GLY A 319 8.98 4.68 -8.67
C GLY A 319 10.09 5.13 -9.63
N ASN A 320 11.37 4.96 -9.24
CA ASN A 320 12.48 5.27 -10.13
C ASN A 320 12.59 4.30 -11.33
N LEU A 321 12.29 3.01 -11.16
CA LEU A 321 12.22 2.06 -12.28
C LEU A 321 11.08 2.41 -13.25
N TRP A 322 9.95 2.90 -12.73
CA TRP A 322 8.85 3.39 -13.55
C TRP A 322 9.17 4.70 -14.28
N LEU A 323 9.89 5.64 -13.63
CA LEU A 323 10.42 6.86 -14.28
C LEU A 323 11.35 6.51 -15.44
N TRP A 324 12.22 5.54 -15.25
CA TRP A 324 13.09 5.03 -16.31
C TRP A 324 12.27 4.41 -17.45
N LYS A 325 11.39 3.44 -17.16
CA LYS A 325 10.69 2.65 -18.18
C LYS A 325 9.65 3.46 -18.96
N TYR A 326 8.90 4.34 -18.28
CA TYR A 326 7.73 4.99 -18.86
C TYR A 326 7.91 6.50 -19.13
N HIS A 327 8.93 7.11 -18.58
CA HIS A 327 9.16 8.56 -18.71
C HIS A 327 10.53 8.93 -19.32
N SER A 328 11.30 7.93 -19.77
CA SER A 328 12.62 8.09 -20.41
C SER A 328 13.61 8.88 -19.53
N ASP A 329 13.58 8.63 -18.21
CA ASP A 329 14.56 9.16 -17.27
C ASP A 329 15.69 8.15 -17.06
N ASP A 330 16.73 8.25 -17.88
CA ASP A 330 17.86 7.28 -17.84
C ASP A 330 18.62 7.30 -16.52
N ALA A 331 18.64 8.43 -15.79
CA ALA A 331 19.29 8.51 -14.48
C ALA A 331 18.48 7.83 -13.37
N ALA A 332 17.20 7.56 -13.59
CA ALA A 332 16.34 6.94 -12.58
C ALA A 332 16.76 5.49 -12.28
N VAL A 333 17.30 4.75 -13.25
CA VAL A 333 17.80 3.41 -12.98
C VAL A 333 18.98 3.41 -11.99
N ASP A 334 19.87 4.40 -12.06
CA ASP A 334 20.97 4.53 -11.13
C ASP A 334 20.48 4.88 -9.71
N ARG A 335 19.45 5.73 -9.58
CA ARG A 335 18.79 6.01 -8.30
C ARG A 335 18.14 4.76 -7.70
N ALA A 336 17.43 3.98 -8.51
CA ALA A 336 16.81 2.72 -8.07
C ALA A 336 17.87 1.72 -7.57
N LEU A 337 18.97 1.56 -8.30
CA LEU A 337 20.06 0.65 -7.92
C LEU A 337 20.81 1.10 -6.66
N ALA A 338 21.01 2.40 -6.48
CA ALA A 338 21.60 2.96 -5.26
C ALA A 338 20.70 2.71 -4.04
N CYS A 339 19.39 2.96 -4.17
CA CYS A 339 18.43 2.69 -3.11
C CYS A 339 18.32 1.19 -2.81
N TRP A 340 18.32 0.33 -3.82
CA TRP A 340 18.37 -1.14 -3.61
C TRP A 340 19.62 -1.55 -2.85
N SER A 341 20.79 -1.00 -3.16
CA SER A 341 22.02 -1.29 -2.43
C SER A 341 21.89 -0.93 -0.95
N PHE A 342 21.28 0.22 -0.63
CA PHE A 342 20.97 0.60 0.75
C PHE A 342 20.01 -0.40 1.43
N ILE A 343 18.93 -0.78 0.77
CA ILE A 343 17.97 -1.78 1.27
C ILE A 343 18.68 -3.09 1.60
N ARG A 344 19.39 -3.64 0.62
CA ARG A 344 20.08 -4.93 0.73
C ARG A 344 21.10 -4.97 1.86
N ASP A 345 21.84 -3.89 2.05
CA ASP A 345 22.97 -3.83 2.96
C ASP A 345 22.60 -3.35 4.37
N ARG A 346 21.42 -2.69 4.55
CA ARG A 346 21.02 -2.05 5.80
C ARG A 346 19.65 -2.47 6.31
N LEU A 347 18.62 -2.52 5.44
CA LEU A 347 17.24 -2.78 5.84
C LEU A 347 16.87 -4.26 5.92
N VAL A 348 17.43 -5.09 5.03
CA VAL A 348 17.17 -6.54 5.03
C VAL A 348 17.74 -7.17 6.29
N ASP A 349 16.89 -7.70 7.15
CA ASP A 349 17.33 -8.48 8.32
C ASP A 349 17.58 -9.93 7.92
N ARG A 350 18.83 -10.24 7.64
CA ARG A 350 19.24 -11.59 7.18
C ARG A 350 19.16 -12.65 8.28
N ALA A 351 19.22 -12.24 9.54
CA ALA A 351 19.16 -13.17 10.68
C ALA A 351 17.73 -13.41 11.17
N GLY A 352 16.94 -12.33 11.27
CA GLY A 352 15.58 -12.38 11.80
C GLY A 352 14.47 -12.54 10.75
N GLY A 353 14.82 -12.51 9.44
CA GLY A 353 13.84 -12.51 8.35
C GLY A 353 13.12 -11.17 8.20
N ASP A 354 12.49 -10.95 7.04
CA ASP A 354 11.88 -9.69 6.64
C ASP A 354 12.87 -8.49 6.76
N TRP A 355 12.36 -7.27 6.76
CA TRP A 355 13.18 -6.07 6.88
C TRP A 355 13.01 -5.43 8.25
N TYR A 356 13.96 -4.58 8.66
CA TYR A 356 13.75 -3.68 9.80
C TYR A 356 12.66 -2.66 9.45
N TRP A 357 12.03 -2.06 10.47
CA TRP A 357 11.05 -1.00 10.30
C TRP A 357 11.68 0.25 9.66
N ALA A 358 12.81 0.65 10.17
CA ALA A 358 13.59 1.77 9.66
C ALA A 358 15.08 1.61 9.99
N ILE A 359 15.89 2.40 9.30
CA ILE A 359 17.26 2.72 9.74
C ILE A 359 17.24 4.16 10.24
N LEU A 360 17.67 4.35 11.48
CA LEU A 360 17.76 5.66 12.12
C LEU A 360 18.85 6.54 11.51
N PRO A 361 18.85 7.87 11.76
CA PRO A 361 19.86 8.77 11.20
C PRO A 361 21.30 8.42 11.57
N ASP A 362 21.53 7.73 12.70
CA ASP A 362 22.84 7.24 13.14
C ASP A 362 23.28 5.95 12.42
N GLY A 363 22.44 5.40 11.55
CA GLY A 363 22.71 4.18 10.78
C GLY A 363 22.33 2.87 11.49
N THR A 364 21.73 2.92 12.67
CA THR A 364 21.25 1.73 13.39
C THR A 364 19.82 1.36 13.03
N PRO A 365 19.43 0.07 13.06
CA PRO A 365 18.04 -0.34 12.92
C PRO A 365 17.16 0.20 14.05
N ASP A 366 15.95 0.64 13.73
CA ASP A 366 14.94 0.99 14.73
C ASP A 366 14.33 -0.28 15.33
N LEU A 367 14.79 -0.64 16.52
CA LEU A 367 14.29 -1.79 17.27
C LEU A 367 13.16 -1.43 18.24
N SER A 368 12.73 -0.17 18.31
CA SER A 368 11.57 0.25 19.10
C SER A 368 10.24 -0.11 18.45
N GLN A 369 10.26 -0.38 17.15
CA GLN A 369 9.09 -0.71 16.36
C GLN A 369 8.92 -2.23 16.20
N PRO A 370 7.70 -2.72 16.02
CA PRO A 370 7.44 -4.15 15.83
C PRO A 370 8.05 -4.65 14.50
N LYS A 371 8.47 -5.91 14.49
CA LYS A 371 8.96 -6.60 13.31
C LYS A 371 7.83 -6.86 12.30
N ALA A 372 6.65 -7.21 12.80
CA ALA A 372 5.42 -7.39 12.05
C ALA A 372 4.25 -6.87 12.87
N GLY A 373 3.25 -6.30 12.25
CA GLY A 373 2.12 -5.72 12.97
C GLY A 373 1.08 -5.09 12.05
N PHE A 374 0.19 -4.30 12.63
CA PHE A 374 -0.94 -3.69 11.95
C PHE A 374 -0.54 -3.02 10.63
N TRP A 375 0.56 -2.27 10.62
CA TRP A 375 1.06 -1.52 9.48
C TRP A 375 2.18 -2.23 8.71
N LYS A 376 3.10 -2.88 9.44
CA LYS A 376 4.23 -3.57 8.83
C LYS A 376 3.87 -5.00 8.49
N CYS A 377 3.78 -5.27 7.20
CA CYS A 377 3.34 -6.52 6.59
C CYS A 377 4.06 -6.70 5.23
N PRO A 378 3.95 -7.86 4.57
CA PRO A 378 4.67 -8.17 3.34
C PRO A 378 4.01 -7.49 2.13
N TYR A 379 3.82 -6.18 2.19
CA TYR A 379 3.17 -5.41 1.13
C TYR A 379 4.19 -4.59 0.33
N HIS A 380 4.73 -3.51 0.87
CA HIS A 380 5.64 -2.63 0.11
C HIS A 380 6.91 -3.35 -0.35
N ASN A 381 7.55 -4.11 0.53
CA ASN A 381 8.76 -4.85 0.21
C ASN A 381 8.50 -6.01 -0.77
N ALA A 382 7.45 -6.81 -0.56
CA ALA A 382 7.09 -7.85 -1.52
C ALA A 382 6.61 -7.24 -2.85
N ARG A 383 5.80 -6.14 -2.82
CA ARG A 383 5.36 -5.45 -4.02
C ARG A 383 6.53 -4.92 -4.83
N MET A 384 7.53 -4.31 -4.19
CA MET A 384 8.74 -3.88 -4.85
C MET A 384 9.41 -5.04 -5.60
N CYS A 385 9.65 -6.16 -4.93
CA CYS A 385 10.26 -7.32 -5.57
C CYS A 385 9.42 -7.85 -6.74
N LEU A 386 8.09 -7.99 -6.54
CA LEU A 386 7.17 -8.47 -7.57
C LEU A 386 7.09 -7.52 -8.77
N GLU A 387 7.10 -6.20 -8.55
CA GLU A 387 7.13 -5.23 -9.63
C GLU A 387 8.46 -5.29 -10.42
N ILE A 388 9.59 -5.48 -9.75
CA ILE A 388 10.88 -5.67 -10.42
C ILE A 388 10.83 -6.93 -11.30
N LEU A 389 10.32 -8.04 -10.77
CA LEU A 389 10.19 -9.29 -11.55
C LEU A 389 9.34 -9.10 -12.79
N LYS A 390 8.19 -8.42 -12.68
CA LYS A 390 7.31 -8.10 -13.82
C LYS A 390 7.90 -7.09 -14.82
N LEU A 391 8.75 -6.17 -14.36
CA LEU A 391 9.34 -5.14 -15.22
C LEU A 391 10.43 -5.69 -16.15
N PHE A 392 11.11 -6.76 -15.73
CA PHE A 392 12.26 -7.35 -16.43
C PHE A 392 11.99 -8.75 -17.02
N ASP A 393 10.78 -9.33 -16.77
CA ASP A 393 10.33 -10.54 -17.45
C ASP A 393 9.85 -10.21 -18.87
#